data_e337b95e878a7ef3e38b25759cb36063
#
_entry.id   e337b95e878a7ef3e38b25759cb36063
#
_cell.length_a   1.000
_cell.length_b   1.000
_cell.length_c   1.000
_cell.angle_alpha   90.00
_cell.angle_beta   90.00
_cell.angle_gamma   90.00
#
_symmetry.space_group_name_H-M   'P 1'
#
loop_
_entity.id
_entity.type
_entity.pdbx_description
1 polymer ?
#
loop_
_entity_poly.entity_id
_entity_poly.type
_entity_poly.pdbx_seq_one_letter_code
_entity_poly.pdbx_strand_id
1 'polypeptide(L)'
;MNKESKDTQKGRTDMEENKPHVRRKRYSGTHPKKFEEKYKELNPEKYADTIEHVISKGITPAGMHISICVNEILDFLQIKPGQKGLDATFGYGGHTRKMLEKLEGEGHMYALDIDPIEIKKTTGRLRNAGYGEDILTVKQMNFADIDKLVPESGLFDFVLADLGVSSMQIDNPERGFSYKVDGPLDLRLNPEAGVPAAERLAELDEDEIVGMLVENSDEPYAEQIAAQIMRERKRKHAID
;
A
#
# COMPACT_ATOMS: atom_id res chain seq x y z
N MET A 1 -72.38 -14.82 -15.24
CA MET A 1 -72.58 -13.35 -15.09
C MET A 1 -71.20 -12.71 -15.14
N ASN A 2 -70.99 -11.95 -16.22
CA ASN A 2 -69.77 -11.23 -16.58
C ASN A 2 -69.38 -10.16 -15.57
N LYS A 3 -68.10 -9.94 -15.40
CA LYS A 3 -67.54 -8.59 -15.34
C LYS A 3 -66.05 -8.58 -15.83
N GLU A 4 -65.92 -7.95 -16.99
CA GLU A 4 -64.72 -7.54 -17.64
C GLU A 4 -63.92 -6.56 -16.73
N SER A 5 -62.62 -6.70 -16.62
CA SER A 5 -61.73 -5.68 -16.16
C SER A 5 -60.80 -5.24 -17.29
N LYS A 6 -60.93 -3.98 -17.65
CA LYS A 6 -60.19 -3.28 -18.71
C LYS A 6 -58.70 -3.11 -18.31
N ASP A 7 -57.83 -3.63 -19.15
CA ASP A 7 -56.45 -3.23 -19.27
C ASP A 7 -56.33 -1.78 -19.74
N THR A 8 -55.60 -0.97 -18.98
CA THR A 8 -55.15 0.34 -19.44
C THR A 8 -53.60 0.32 -19.45
N GLN A 9 -53.04 -0.01 -20.61
CA GLN A 9 -51.66 0.25 -20.93
C GLN A 9 -51.41 1.78 -20.93
N LYS A 10 -50.61 2.26 -19.98
CA LYS A 10 -49.98 3.58 -20.06
C LYS A 10 -48.58 3.40 -20.66
N GLY A 11 -48.46 3.79 -21.92
CA GLY A 11 -47.17 3.93 -22.59
C GLY A 11 -46.33 5.02 -21.89
N ARG A 12 -45.18 4.64 -21.41
CA ARG A 12 -44.12 5.55 -20.98
C ARG A 12 -43.17 5.72 -22.15
N THR A 13 -43.26 6.84 -22.83
CA THR A 13 -42.26 7.34 -23.76
C THR A 13 -41.24 8.12 -22.95
N ASP A 14 -40.19 7.44 -22.47
CA ASP A 14 -39.00 8.12 -21.93
C ASP A 14 -38.11 8.50 -23.10
N MET A 15 -38.27 9.72 -23.60
CA MET A 15 -37.22 10.40 -24.34
C MET A 15 -36.16 10.86 -23.34
N GLU A 16 -35.15 10.03 -23.10
CA GLU A 16 -33.93 10.50 -22.44
C GLU A 16 -33.23 11.50 -23.36
N GLU A 17 -33.37 12.78 -23.03
CA GLU A 17 -32.54 13.85 -23.59
C GLU A 17 -31.07 13.55 -23.33
N ASN A 18 -30.35 13.29 -24.40
CA ASN A 18 -28.91 13.07 -24.43
C ASN A 18 -28.21 14.37 -24.04
N LYS A 19 -28.14 14.66 -22.72
CA LYS A 19 -27.40 15.81 -22.20
C LYS A 19 -25.91 15.59 -22.44
N PRO A 20 -25.21 16.53 -23.10
CA PRO A 20 -23.79 16.40 -23.35
C PRO A 20 -23.04 16.21 -22.04
N HIS A 21 -22.17 15.21 -21.98
CA HIS A 21 -21.34 14.88 -20.83
C HIS A 21 -20.44 16.07 -20.49
N VAL A 22 -20.84 16.85 -19.47
CA VAL A 22 -20.03 17.95 -18.95
C VAL A 22 -18.89 17.36 -18.12
N ARG A 23 -17.66 17.47 -18.61
CA ARG A 23 -16.46 17.12 -17.82
C ARG A 23 -16.54 17.82 -16.47
N ARG A 24 -16.54 17.04 -15.37
CA ARG A 24 -16.41 17.60 -14.02
C ARG A 24 -15.19 18.51 -14.00
N LYS A 25 -15.36 19.76 -13.51
CA LYS A 25 -14.23 20.65 -13.25
C LYS A 25 -13.19 19.86 -12.47
N ARG A 26 -11.95 19.80 -12.99
CA ARG A 26 -10.83 19.22 -12.23
C ARG A 26 -10.79 19.93 -10.88
N TYR A 27 -10.83 19.17 -9.82
CA TYR A 27 -10.68 19.68 -8.48
C TYR A 27 -9.36 20.44 -8.40
N SER A 28 -9.43 21.75 -8.24
CA SER A 28 -8.26 22.63 -8.08
C SER A 28 -7.81 22.67 -6.62
N GLY A 29 -7.95 21.52 -5.91
CA GLY A 29 -7.56 21.40 -4.53
C GLY A 29 -6.07 21.63 -4.35
N THR A 30 -5.73 22.21 -3.23
CA THR A 30 -4.36 22.42 -2.75
C THR A 30 -3.70 21.10 -2.36
N HIS A 31 -3.48 20.22 -3.33
CA HIS A 31 -2.64 19.05 -3.08
C HIS A 31 -1.18 19.52 -3.05
N PRO A 32 -0.49 19.32 -1.92
CA PRO A 32 0.92 19.68 -1.83
C PRO A 32 1.70 18.93 -2.91
N LYS A 33 2.51 19.66 -3.68
CA LYS A 33 3.34 19.08 -4.74
C LYS A 33 4.65 18.52 -4.20
N LYS A 34 5.07 18.95 -3.01
CA LYS A 34 6.30 18.49 -2.37
C LYS A 34 6.01 17.35 -1.42
N PHE A 35 6.85 16.34 -1.43
CA PHE A 35 6.76 15.16 -0.57
C PHE A 35 6.64 15.53 0.91
N GLU A 36 7.48 16.44 1.42
CA GLU A 36 7.47 16.91 2.80
C GLU A 36 6.19 17.64 3.21
N GLU A 37 5.52 18.30 2.27
CA GLU A 37 4.26 18.99 2.52
C GLU A 37 3.06 18.04 2.47
N LYS A 38 3.21 16.90 1.77
CA LYS A 38 2.20 15.84 1.71
C LYS A 38 2.22 14.99 2.98
N TYR A 39 3.41 14.70 3.51
CA TYR A 39 3.62 13.87 4.70
C TYR A 39 3.98 14.75 5.91
N LYS A 40 3.02 15.55 6.36
CA LYS A 40 3.17 16.52 7.46
C LYS A 40 3.55 15.89 8.79
N GLU A 41 3.19 14.63 8.98
CA GLU A 41 3.55 13.83 10.17
C GLU A 41 5.07 13.60 10.31
N LEU A 42 5.82 13.71 9.22
CA LEU A 42 7.29 13.67 9.27
C LEU A 42 7.90 14.95 9.86
N ASN A 43 7.08 16.01 10.00
CA ASN A 43 7.45 17.28 10.62
C ASN A 43 6.40 17.74 11.64
N PRO A 44 6.15 16.97 12.71
CA PRO A 44 5.08 17.24 13.66
C PRO A 44 5.21 18.61 14.35
N GLU A 45 6.45 19.07 14.60
CA GLU A 45 6.70 20.39 15.21
C GLU A 45 6.17 21.56 14.34
N LYS A 46 6.27 21.42 13.01
CA LYS A 46 5.84 22.46 12.07
C LYS A 46 4.33 22.44 11.81
N TYR A 47 3.68 21.28 11.95
CA TYR A 47 2.30 21.08 11.50
C TYR A 47 1.37 20.58 12.61
N ALA A 48 1.77 20.63 13.88
CA ALA A 48 1.01 20.13 15.03
C ALA A 48 -0.48 20.58 15.02
N ASP A 49 -0.71 21.88 14.93
CA ASP A 49 -2.08 22.46 14.92
C ASP A 49 -2.93 21.97 13.73
N THR A 50 -2.27 21.78 12.56
CA THR A 50 -2.96 21.30 11.35
C THR A 50 -3.35 19.84 11.50
N ILE A 51 -2.47 19.04 12.07
CA ILE A 51 -2.66 17.61 12.33
C ILE A 51 -3.81 17.43 13.32
N GLU A 52 -3.77 18.14 14.45
CA GLU A 52 -4.78 18.09 15.50
C GLU A 52 -6.17 18.52 14.99
N HIS A 53 -6.23 19.62 14.21
CA HIS A 53 -7.46 20.10 13.61
C HIS A 53 -8.11 19.11 12.64
N VAL A 54 -7.31 18.41 11.84
CA VAL A 54 -7.80 17.44 10.85
C VAL A 54 -8.26 16.14 11.54
N ILE A 55 -7.53 15.69 12.58
CA ILE A 55 -7.91 14.55 13.40
C ILE A 55 -9.24 14.83 14.13
N SER A 56 -9.41 16.02 14.70
CA SER A 56 -10.64 16.40 15.41
C SER A 56 -11.88 16.41 14.51
N LYS A 57 -11.72 16.50 13.20
CA LYS A 57 -12.79 16.39 12.20
C LYS A 57 -13.05 14.97 11.72
N GLY A 58 -12.37 13.95 12.28
CA GLY A 58 -12.47 12.58 11.82
C GLY A 58 -11.91 12.35 10.40
N ILE A 59 -11.10 13.29 9.92
CA ILE A 59 -10.47 13.22 8.59
C ILE A 59 -9.00 12.84 8.81
N THR A 60 -8.48 11.95 7.98
CA THR A 60 -7.04 11.68 7.95
C THR A 60 -6.32 12.89 7.36
N PRO A 61 -5.39 13.54 8.07
CA PRO A 61 -4.55 14.56 7.47
C PRO A 61 -3.87 14.01 6.22
N ALA A 62 -3.83 14.80 5.14
CA ALA A 62 -3.04 14.45 3.98
C ALA A 62 -1.59 14.27 4.45
N GLY A 63 -1.13 13.02 4.52
CA GLY A 63 0.18 12.68 5.02
C GLY A 63 0.24 11.97 6.36
N MET A 64 -0.87 11.77 7.08
CA MET A 64 -0.91 10.73 8.12
C MET A 64 -1.29 9.41 7.48
N HIS A 65 -0.41 8.45 7.57
CA HIS A 65 -0.72 7.08 7.17
C HIS A 65 -1.57 6.43 8.27
N ILE A 66 -2.90 6.57 8.15
CA ILE A 66 -3.80 5.71 8.92
C ILE A 66 -3.88 4.41 8.14
N SER A 67 -3.47 3.33 8.78
CA SER A 67 -3.58 2.00 8.20
C SER A 67 -5.04 1.68 7.88
N ILE A 68 -5.26 1.00 6.77
CA ILE A 68 -6.59 0.63 6.30
C ILE A 68 -7.23 -0.41 7.23
N CYS A 69 -8.55 -0.37 7.39
CA CYS A 69 -9.35 -1.39 8.08
C CYS A 69 -8.87 -1.74 9.50
N VAL A 70 -8.29 -0.79 10.24
CA VAL A 70 -7.70 -1.06 11.57
C VAL A 70 -8.72 -1.66 12.54
N ASN A 71 -9.91 -1.08 12.61
CA ASN A 71 -10.93 -1.55 13.56
C ASN A 71 -11.42 -2.95 13.17
N GLU A 72 -11.69 -3.19 11.91
CA GLU A 72 -12.14 -4.47 11.38
C GLU A 72 -11.10 -5.57 11.61
N ILE A 73 -9.82 -5.26 11.43
CA ILE A 73 -8.70 -6.18 11.69
C ILE A 73 -8.62 -6.51 13.17
N LEU A 74 -8.67 -5.52 14.06
CA LEU A 74 -8.62 -5.74 15.51
C LEU A 74 -9.85 -6.51 16.01
N ASP A 75 -11.01 -6.22 15.45
CA ASP A 75 -12.25 -6.94 15.78
C ASP A 75 -12.20 -8.39 15.31
N PHE A 76 -11.58 -8.66 14.17
CA PHE A 76 -11.37 -10.02 13.66
C PHE A 76 -10.34 -10.80 14.46
N LEU A 77 -9.20 -10.20 14.76
CA LEU A 77 -8.08 -10.86 15.44
C LEU A 77 -8.37 -11.14 16.92
N GLN A 78 -9.28 -10.38 17.57
CA GLN A 78 -9.66 -10.56 18.98
C GLN A 78 -8.45 -10.65 19.93
N ILE A 79 -7.47 -9.78 19.73
CA ILE A 79 -6.19 -9.79 20.44
C ILE A 79 -6.41 -9.60 21.95
N LYS A 80 -5.70 -10.39 22.75
CA LYS A 80 -5.73 -10.38 24.21
C LYS A 80 -4.31 -10.20 24.77
N PRO A 81 -4.20 -9.58 25.97
CA PRO A 81 -2.94 -9.55 26.70
C PRO A 81 -2.34 -10.96 26.86
N GLY A 82 -1.01 -11.05 26.80
CA GLY A 82 -0.25 -12.29 26.90
C GLY A 82 -0.08 -13.07 25.61
N GLN A 83 -0.79 -12.69 24.53
CA GLN A 83 -0.67 -13.34 23.22
C GLN A 83 0.61 -12.93 22.46
N LYS A 84 0.96 -13.77 21.49
CA LYS A 84 2.06 -13.54 20.56
C LYS A 84 1.53 -13.30 19.15
N GLY A 85 1.87 -12.16 18.57
CA GLY A 85 1.44 -11.78 17.24
C GLY A 85 2.57 -11.62 16.23
N LEU A 86 2.20 -11.71 14.95
CA LEU A 86 3.07 -11.39 13.83
C LEU A 86 2.42 -10.39 12.92
N ASP A 87 3.14 -9.31 12.61
CA ASP A 87 2.90 -8.44 11.47
C ASP A 87 3.92 -8.76 10.38
N ALA A 88 3.47 -9.40 9.31
CA ALA A 88 4.32 -9.82 8.20
C ALA A 88 4.68 -8.69 7.23
N THR A 89 4.09 -7.51 7.43
CA THR A 89 4.19 -6.33 6.56
C THR A 89 4.29 -5.05 7.39
N PHE A 90 5.38 -4.94 8.16
CA PHE A 90 5.58 -3.89 9.16
C PHE A 90 5.37 -2.47 8.64
N GLY A 91 5.95 -2.16 7.48
CA GLY A 91 5.82 -0.88 6.79
C GLY A 91 5.96 0.33 7.72
N TYR A 92 4.93 1.18 7.73
CA TYR A 92 4.86 2.34 8.63
C TYR A 92 4.53 1.99 10.09
N GLY A 93 4.20 0.73 10.41
CA GLY A 93 3.91 0.23 11.76
C GLY A 93 2.57 0.66 12.34
N GLY A 94 1.64 1.11 11.52
CA GLY A 94 0.33 1.55 11.97
C GLY A 94 -0.49 0.40 12.56
N HIS A 95 -0.55 -0.73 11.87
CA HIS A 95 -1.19 -1.95 12.36
C HIS A 95 -0.45 -2.52 13.58
N THR A 96 0.89 -2.68 13.49
CA THR A 96 1.72 -3.14 14.61
C THR A 96 1.45 -2.35 15.87
N ARG A 97 1.43 -1.01 15.78
CA ARG A 97 1.15 -0.14 16.93
C ARG A 97 -0.22 -0.44 17.54
N LYS A 98 -1.24 -0.59 16.72
CA LYS A 98 -2.61 -0.86 17.19
C LYS A 98 -2.75 -2.24 17.80
N MET A 99 -2.05 -3.23 17.28
CA MET A 99 -1.98 -4.56 17.87
C MET A 99 -1.23 -4.54 19.21
N LEU A 100 -0.11 -3.79 19.32
CA LEU A 100 0.61 -3.58 20.57
C LEU A 100 -0.25 -2.89 21.64
N GLU A 101 -1.08 -1.90 21.28
CA GLU A 101 -2.04 -1.26 22.17
C GLU A 101 -3.02 -2.28 22.77
N LYS A 102 -3.43 -3.31 22.00
CA LYS A 102 -4.32 -4.39 22.47
C LYS A 102 -3.64 -5.43 23.36
N LEU A 103 -2.34 -5.58 23.24
CA LEU A 103 -1.56 -6.45 24.15
C LEU A 103 -1.36 -5.84 25.55
N GLU A 104 -1.62 -4.54 25.74
CA GLU A 104 -1.59 -3.84 27.04
C GLU A 104 -0.26 -4.00 27.80
N GLY A 105 0.85 -4.19 27.09
CA GLY A 105 2.18 -4.43 27.67
C GLY A 105 2.45 -5.88 28.06
N GLU A 106 1.53 -6.79 27.80
CA GLU A 106 1.70 -8.22 28.02
C GLU A 106 1.71 -8.97 26.69
N GLY A 107 2.61 -9.94 26.54
CA GLY A 107 2.78 -10.69 25.30
C GLY A 107 3.93 -10.17 24.42
N HIS A 108 3.91 -10.49 23.13
CA HIS A 108 5.00 -10.10 22.25
C HIS A 108 4.56 -9.98 20.78
N MET A 109 5.03 -8.94 20.10
CA MET A 109 4.88 -8.77 18.66
C MET A 109 6.18 -9.03 17.92
N TYR A 110 6.09 -9.80 16.85
CA TYR A 110 7.09 -9.87 15.81
C TYR A 110 6.61 -9.05 14.62
N ALA A 111 7.50 -8.29 14.01
CA ALA A 111 7.20 -7.48 12.83
C ALA A 111 8.27 -7.68 11.77
N LEU A 112 7.85 -7.99 10.56
CA LEU A 112 8.73 -8.26 9.42
C LEU A 112 8.53 -7.21 8.33
N ASP A 113 9.61 -6.82 7.70
CA ASP A 113 9.58 -6.10 6.43
C ASP A 113 10.83 -6.48 5.61
N ILE A 114 10.76 -6.30 4.32
CA ILE A 114 11.90 -6.46 3.43
C ILE A 114 12.62 -5.12 3.21
N ASP A 115 11.93 -3.99 3.43
CA ASP A 115 12.41 -2.64 3.18
C ASP A 115 13.25 -2.10 4.35
N PRO A 116 14.60 -2.04 4.23
CA PRO A 116 15.46 -1.58 5.32
C PRO A 116 15.23 -0.11 5.69
N ILE A 117 14.75 0.70 4.74
CA ILE A 117 14.49 2.12 4.93
C ILE A 117 13.29 2.30 5.86
N GLU A 118 12.21 1.58 5.58
CA GLU A 118 10.99 1.65 6.40
C GLU A 118 11.20 1.02 7.78
N ILE A 119 11.88 -0.13 7.87
CA ILE A 119 12.23 -0.77 9.14
C ILE A 119 12.93 0.22 10.07
N LYS A 120 14.00 0.86 9.58
CA LYS A 120 14.81 1.79 10.41
C LYS A 120 13.96 2.93 10.95
N LYS A 121 13.16 3.58 10.10
CA LYS A 121 12.33 4.72 10.48
C LYS A 121 11.23 4.31 11.45
N THR A 122 10.54 3.22 11.15
CA THR A 122 9.38 2.75 11.91
C THR A 122 9.78 2.21 13.28
N THR A 123 10.86 1.41 13.34
CA THR A 123 11.40 0.93 14.60
C THR A 123 11.76 2.09 15.52
N GLY A 124 12.44 3.12 14.99
CA GLY A 124 12.77 4.31 15.77
C GLY A 124 11.54 5.01 16.34
N ARG A 125 10.48 5.17 15.54
CA ARG A 125 9.20 5.77 16.01
C ARG A 125 8.55 4.95 17.12
N LEU A 126 8.46 3.64 16.97
CA LEU A 126 7.83 2.78 17.96
C LEU A 126 8.65 2.68 19.25
N ARG A 127 9.98 2.65 19.17
CA ARG A 127 10.86 2.75 20.35
C ARG A 127 10.65 4.06 21.10
N ASN A 128 10.56 5.20 20.38
CA ASN A 128 10.26 6.50 20.99
C ASN A 128 8.85 6.57 21.60
N ALA A 129 7.90 5.78 21.09
CA ALA A 129 6.56 5.64 21.65
C ALA A 129 6.50 4.67 22.85
N GLY A 130 7.63 4.11 23.29
CA GLY A 130 7.72 3.26 24.47
C GLY A 130 7.63 1.75 24.21
N TYR A 131 7.56 1.30 22.97
CA TYR A 131 7.55 -0.13 22.63
C TYR A 131 8.98 -0.66 22.53
N GLY A 132 9.49 -1.22 23.62
CA GLY A 132 10.83 -1.78 23.76
C GLY A 132 11.01 -3.15 23.09
N GLU A 133 12.24 -3.70 23.18
CA GLU A 133 12.55 -5.02 22.63
C GLU A 133 11.89 -6.16 23.44
N ASP A 134 11.48 -5.85 24.66
CA ASP A 134 10.72 -6.73 25.53
C ASP A 134 9.33 -7.09 24.99
N ILE A 135 8.73 -6.21 24.18
CA ILE A 135 7.38 -6.42 23.62
C ILE A 135 7.34 -6.43 22.09
N LEU A 136 8.37 -5.92 21.41
CA LEU A 136 8.42 -5.83 19.94
C LEU A 136 9.79 -6.24 19.38
N THR A 137 9.82 -7.33 18.63
CA THR A 137 10.96 -7.75 17.80
C THR A 137 10.71 -7.40 16.34
N VAL A 138 11.61 -6.61 15.75
CA VAL A 138 11.53 -6.24 14.31
C VAL A 138 12.67 -6.91 13.56
N LYS A 139 12.35 -7.56 12.43
CA LYS A 139 13.34 -8.23 11.59
C LYS A 139 13.21 -7.82 10.13
N GLN A 140 14.36 -7.57 9.50
CA GLN A 140 14.43 -7.42 8.04
C GLN A 140 14.39 -8.83 7.42
N MET A 141 13.21 -9.22 6.95
CA MET A 141 12.97 -10.56 6.44
C MET A 141 11.82 -10.54 5.45
N ASN A 142 11.92 -11.35 4.39
CA ASN A 142 10.76 -11.63 3.56
C ASN A 142 9.80 -12.55 4.34
N PHE A 143 8.52 -12.23 4.38
CA PHE A 143 7.52 -13.07 5.03
C PHE A 143 7.40 -14.46 4.39
N ALA A 144 7.86 -14.65 3.16
CA ALA A 144 7.97 -15.98 2.55
C ALA A 144 8.92 -16.91 3.32
N ASP A 145 9.83 -16.36 4.13
CA ASP A 145 10.81 -17.07 4.96
C ASP A 145 10.36 -17.21 6.43
N ILE A 146 9.08 -17.07 6.72
CA ILE A 146 8.54 -17.09 8.09
C ILE A 146 8.86 -18.38 8.86
N ASP A 147 9.02 -19.49 8.14
CA ASP A 147 9.45 -20.76 8.71
C ASP A 147 10.80 -20.67 9.42
N LYS A 148 11.69 -19.79 8.96
CA LYS A 148 13.00 -19.52 9.60
C LYS A 148 12.88 -18.75 10.91
N LEU A 149 11.74 -18.09 11.14
CA LEU A 149 11.48 -17.35 12.37
C LEU A 149 10.92 -18.26 13.48
N VAL A 150 10.16 -19.29 13.11
CA VAL A 150 9.47 -20.18 14.05
C VAL A 150 10.36 -20.83 15.11
N PRO A 151 11.60 -21.28 14.82
CA PRO A 151 12.50 -21.82 15.84
C PRO A 151 12.81 -20.85 16.98
N GLU A 152 12.83 -19.54 16.71
CA GLU A 152 13.10 -18.50 17.70
C GLU A 152 11.78 -18.02 18.36
N SER A 153 10.76 -17.72 17.54
CA SER A 153 9.51 -17.15 18.01
C SER A 153 8.54 -18.15 18.63
N GLY A 154 8.59 -19.40 18.19
CA GLY A 154 7.50 -20.37 18.37
C GLY A 154 6.30 -20.01 17.49
N LEU A 155 5.13 -20.56 17.82
CA LEU A 155 3.88 -20.28 17.09
C LEU A 155 3.28 -18.94 17.49
N PHE A 156 2.48 -18.38 16.59
CA PHE A 156 1.75 -17.11 16.79
C PHE A 156 0.27 -17.39 17.07
N ASP A 157 -0.31 -16.58 17.95
CA ASP A 157 -1.75 -16.59 18.22
C ASP A 157 -2.54 -15.87 17.13
N PHE A 158 -1.92 -14.84 16.52
CA PHE A 158 -2.49 -14.10 15.40
C PHE A 158 -1.40 -13.64 14.43
N VAL A 159 -1.80 -13.54 13.16
CA VAL A 159 -0.91 -13.10 12.06
C VAL A 159 -1.66 -12.09 11.20
N LEU A 160 -1.00 -11.01 10.84
CA LEU A 160 -1.47 -10.02 9.88
C LEU A 160 -0.49 -9.93 8.70
N ALA A 161 -1.03 -9.84 7.50
CA ALA A 161 -0.30 -9.44 6.30
C ALA A 161 -1.15 -8.44 5.50
N ASP A 162 -0.72 -7.18 5.44
CA ASP A 162 -1.29 -6.13 4.60
C ASP A 162 -0.44 -6.00 3.33
N LEU A 163 -0.84 -6.79 2.31
CA LEU A 163 -0.02 -7.00 1.12
C LEU A 163 -0.12 -5.82 0.15
N GLY A 164 1.03 -5.38 -0.33
CA GLY A 164 1.15 -4.33 -1.32
C GLY A 164 2.26 -3.33 -1.02
N VAL A 165 2.33 -2.26 -1.82
CA VAL A 165 3.27 -1.15 -1.62
C VAL A 165 2.59 0.00 -0.89
N SER A 166 3.34 0.66 0.00
CA SER A 166 2.83 1.81 0.73
C SER A 166 2.75 3.06 -0.16
N SER A 167 1.84 3.98 0.20
CA SER A 167 1.76 5.28 -0.49
C SER A 167 3.07 6.07 -0.39
N MET A 168 3.85 5.89 0.66
CA MET A 168 5.16 6.54 0.82
C MET A 168 6.20 5.99 -0.16
N GLN A 169 6.16 4.70 -0.45
CA GLN A 169 6.99 4.08 -1.48
C GLN A 169 6.57 4.56 -2.88
N ILE A 170 5.27 4.63 -3.18
CA ILE A 170 4.74 5.13 -4.45
C ILE A 170 5.09 6.60 -4.68
N ASP A 171 5.00 7.43 -3.65
CA ASP A 171 5.22 8.88 -3.76
C ASP A 171 6.70 9.29 -3.75
N ASN A 172 7.60 8.36 -3.46
CA ASN A 172 9.05 8.60 -3.54
C ASN A 172 9.56 8.32 -4.97
N PRO A 173 9.95 9.35 -5.74
CA PRO A 173 10.43 9.17 -7.12
C PRO A 173 11.64 8.23 -7.24
N GLU A 174 12.53 8.24 -6.24
CA GLU A 174 13.74 7.43 -6.19
C GLU A 174 13.46 5.91 -6.17
N ARG A 175 12.20 5.51 -5.84
CA ARG A 175 11.78 4.11 -5.76
C ARG A 175 11.19 3.58 -7.08
N GLY A 176 10.83 4.47 -8.00
CA GLY A 176 10.31 4.11 -9.32
C GLY A 176 8.89 3.55 -9.37
N PHE A 177 8.13 3.55 -8.27
CA PHE A 177 6.77 2.98 -8.22
C PHE A 177 5.70 3.85 -8.88
N SER A 178 6.01 5.08 -9.27
CA SER A 178 5.02 6.02 -9.81
C SER A 178 5.41 6.52 -11.19
N TYR A 179 4.48 6.46 -12.12
CA TYR A 179 4.60 7.09 -13.46
C TYR A 179 4.30 8.59 -13.47
N LYS A 180 3.99 9.21 -12.32
CA LYS A 180 3.60 10.64 -12.23
C LYS A 180 4.77 11.59 -12.24
N VAL A 181 5.94 11.12 -11.87
CA VAL A 181 7.19 11.87 -11.76
C VAL A 181 8.29 10.98 -12.32
N ASP A 182 9.22 11.57 -13.08
CA ASP A 182 10.39 10.84 -13.58
C ASP A 182 11.27 10.36 -12.44
N GLY A 183 11.77 9.14 -12.56
CA GLY A 183 12.62 8.49 -11.60
C GLY A 183 13.20 7.18 -12.16
N PRO A 184 14.16 6.55 -11.49
CA PRO A 184 14.72 5.30 -11.92
C PRO A 184 13.64 4.21 -11.94
N LEU A 185 13.65 3.34 -12.94
CA LEU A 185 12.78 2.16 -12.99
C LEU A 185 13.39 1.04 -12.12
N ASP A 186 13.33 1.23 -10.80
CA ASP A 186 13.89 0.29 -9.82
C ASP A 186 12.88 -0.78 -9.38
N LEU A 187 11.76 -0.38 -8.77
CA LEU A 187 10.65 -1.19 -8.24
C LEU A 187 11.02 -2.18 -7.13
N ARG A 188 12.25 -2.19 -6.62
CA ARG A 188 12.62 -3.07 -5.51
C ARG A 188 12.10 -2.53 -4.18
N LEU A 189 11.45 -3.36 -3.38
CA LEU A 189 11.12 -3.04 -1.99
C LEU A 189 12.38 -2.96 -1.12
N ASN A 190 13.36 -3.82 -1.39
CA ASN A 190 14.70 -3.72 -0.80
C ASN A 190 15.69 -3.24 -1.86
N PRO A 191 16.10 -1.95 -1.85
CA PRO A 191 17.04 -1.42 -2.84
C PRO A 191 18.47 -1.99 -2.71
N GLU A 192 18.78 -2.65 -1.60
CA GLU A 192 20.11 -3.25 -1.34
C GLU A 192 20.22 -4.68 -1.89
N ALA A 193 19.11 -5.27 -2.40
CA ALA A 193 19.09 -6.64 -2.87
C ALA A 193 18.24 -6.82 -4.13
N GLY A 194 18.63 -7.81 -4.94
CA GLY A 194 17.94 -8.11 -6.20
C GLY A 194 18.37 -7.21 -7.35
N VAL A 195 17.71 -7.38 -8.49
CA VAL A 195 17.99 -6.67 -9.75
C VAL A 195 16.91 -5.61 -9.97
N PRO A 196 17.26 -4.34 -10.28
CA PRO A 196 16.30 -3.31 -10.64
C PRO A 196 15.45 -3.71 -11.85
N ALA A 197 14.22 -3.22 -11.91
CA ALA A 197 13.31 -3.55 -13.02
C ALA A 197 13.87 -3.12 -14.40
N ALA A 198 14.58 -1.99 -14.46
CA ALA A 198 15.24 -1.55 -15.69
C ALA A 198 16.26 -2.57 -16.22
N GLU A 199 17.12 -3.08 -15.33
CA GLU A 199 18.10 -4.11 -15.69
C GLU A 199 17.40 -5.42 -16.06
N ARG A 200 16.39 -5.83 -15.26
CA ARG A 200 15.63 -7.04 -15.57
C ARG A 200 14.97 -6.98 -16.94
N LEU A 201 14.31 -5.86 -17.27
CA LEU A 201 13.72 -5.64 -18.59
C LEU A 201 14.76 -5.56 -19.71
N ALA A 202 16.01 -5.20 -19.42
CA ALA A 202 17.07 -5.21 -20.42
C ALA A 202 17.57 -6.62 -20.77
N GLU A 203 17.43 -7.58 -19.87
CA GLU A 203 17.88 -8.96 -20.03
C GLU A 203 16.83 -9.88 -20.66
N LEU A 204 15.55 -9.69 -20.32
CA LEU A 204 14.45 -10.56 -20.76
C LEU A 204 14.24 -10.48 -22.27
N ASP A 205 13.87 -11.59 -22.88
CA ASP A 205 13.38 -11.63 -24.26
C ASP A 205 11.88 -11.25 -24.35
N GLU A 206 11.34 -11.16 -25.56
CA GLU A 206 9.97 -10.73 -25.80
C GLU A 206 8.94 -11.67 -25.15
N ASP A 207 9.15 -12.99 -25.28
CA ASP A 207 8.23 -14.00 -24.74
C ASP A 207 8.28 -14.01 -23.20
N GLU A 208 9.45 -13.82 -22.61
CA GLU A 208 9.62 -13.71 -21.15
C GLU A 208 8.92 -12.44 -20.60
N ILE A 209 8.98 -11.32 -21.33
CA ILE A 209 8.25 -10.09 -20.94
C ILE A 209 6.74 -10.33 -21.02
N VAL A 210 6.24 -10.97 -22.08
CA VAL A 210 4.83 -11.33 -22.22
C VAL A 210 4.40 -12.22 -21.06
N GLY A 211 5.15 -13.30 -20.77
CA GLY A 211 4.87 -14.21 -19.67
C GLY A 211 4.80 -13.48 -18.34
N MET A 212 5.76 -12.63 -18.03
CA MET A 212 5.80 -11.83 -16.81
C MET A 212 4.58 -10.91 -16.66
N LEU A 213 4.14 -10.24 -17.73
CA LEU A 213 2.99 -9.34 -17.72
C LEU A 213 1.68 -10.11 -17.54
N VAL A 214 1.53 -11.25 -18.18
CA VAL A 214 0.33 -12.11 -18.05
C VAL A 214 0.27 -12.73 -16.66
N GLU A 215 1.34 -13.37 -16.20
CA GLU A 215 1.35 -14.13 -14.96
C GLU A 215 1.21 -13.26 -13.70
N ASN A 216 1.75 -12.02 -13.74
CA ASN A 216 1.76 -11.15 -12.55
C ASN A 216 0.66 -10.08 -12.54
N SER A 217 0.01 -9.79 -13.68
CA SER A 217 -0.96 -8.70 -13.75
C SER A 217 -2.17 -8.96 -14.65
N ASP A 218 -2.30 -10.16 -15.24
CA ASP A 218 -3.37 -10.46 -16.22
C ASP A 218 -3.47 -9.39 -17.33
N GLU A 219 -2.31 -8.84 -17.76
CA GLU A 219 -2.26 -7.72 -18.69
C GLU A 219 -2.76 -8.13 -20.09
N PRO A 220 -3.91 -7.62 -20.58
CA PRO A 220 -4.50 -8.03 -21.84
C PRO A 220 -3.72 -7.55 -23.08
N TYR A 221 -2.83 -6.58 -22.91
CA TYR A 221 -1.99 -6.03 -24.00
C TYR A 221 -0.53 -6.45 -23.87
N ALA A 222 -0.24 -7.53 -23.15
CA ALA A 222 1.12 -7.99 -22.84
C ALA A 222 2.02 -8.10 -24.09
N GLU A 223 1.53 -8.71 -25.19
CA GLU A 223 2.27 -8.83 -26.44
C GLU A 223 2.64 -7.48 -27.07
N GLN A 224 1.67 -6.53 -27.08
CA GLN A 224 1.89 -5.20 -27.66
C GLN A 224 2.88 -4.38 -26.82
N ILE A 225 2.80 -4.49 -25.49
CA ILE A 225 3.70 -3.84 -24.54
C ILE A 225 5.11 -4.42 -24.70
N ALA A 226 5.25 -5.74 -24.72
CA ALA A 226 6.54 -6.42 -24.90
C ALA A 226 7.20 -6.01 -26.22
N ALA A 227 6.46 -6.08 -27.32
CA ALA A 227 6.95 -5.65 -28.64
C ALA A 227 7.39 -4.17 -28.65
N GLN A 228 6.70 -3.29 -27.92
CA GLN A 228 7.09 -1.89 -27.82
C GLN A 228 8.37 -1.72 -26.99
N ILE A 229 8.49 -2.42 -25.86
CA ILE A 229 9.71 -2.44 -25.04
C ILE A 229 10.90 -2.89 -25.88
N MET A 230 10.76 -3.99 -26.63
CA MET A 230 11.82 -4.49 -27.51
C MET A 230 12.23 -3.49 -28.61
N ARG A 231 11.27 -2.72 -29.14
CA ARG A 231 11.57 -1.65 -30.11
C ARG A 231 12.35 -0.51 -29.50
N GLU A 232 11.95 -0.05 -28.32
CA GLU A 232 12.63 1.06 -27.62
C GLU A 232 14.03 0.65 -27.17
N ARG A 233 14.24 -0.57 -26.70
CA ARG A 233 15.57 -1.13 -26.39
C ARG A 233 16.53 -1.04 -27.60
N LYS A 234 16.03 -1.41 -28.81
CA LYS A 234 16.82 -1.32 -30.05
C LYS A 234 17.16 0.12 -30.44
N ARG A 235 16.32 1.10 -30.06
CA ARG A 235 16.51 2.52 -30.40
C ARG A 235 17.44 3.26 -29.47
N LYS A 236 17.33 3.01 -28.16
CA LYS A 236 17.99 3.80 -27.10
C LYS A 236 19.17 3.09 -26.44
N HIS A 237 19.37 1.81 -26.66
CA HIS A 237 20.36 0.96 -25.99
C HIS A 237 20.25 0.91 -24.44
N ALA A 238 19.30 1.59 -23.84
CA ALA A 238 19.01 1.57 -22.41
C ALA A 238 17.50 1.74 -22.16
N ILE A 239 17.03 1.16 -21.07
CA ILE A 239 15.71 1.41 -20.48
C ILE A 239 15.99 2.20 -19.20
N ASP A 240 15.51 3.42 -19.13
CA ASP A 240 15.61 4.31 -17.97
C ASP A 240 14.31 4.25 -17.16
#